data_26f7455e474d28101d357a9cfb7b8984
#
_entry.id   26f7455e474d28101d357a9cfb7b8984
#
_cell.length_a   1.000
_cell.length_b   1.000
_cell.length_c   1.000
_cell.angle_alpha   90.00
_cell.angle_beta   90.00
_cell.angle_gamma   90.00
#
_symmetry.space_group_name_H-M   'P 1'
#
loop_
_entity.id
_entity.type
_entity.pdbx_description
1 polymer ?
#
loop_
_entity_poly.entity_id
_entity_poly.type
_entity_poly.pdbx_seq_one_letter_code
_entity_poly.pdbx_strand_id
1 'polypeptide(L)'
;RASLENIEQVSSLTAEGIYYQLKAMLTKPVNISLTMSHDSLLVDHLLAENSRMDALDFAETTKTYLETYQRKYGFDSVFLISANSGRYYNFNGLDRVMEKGDPENEWYYELLGNDLEYSLNVDNDQVEGADNRITVFVNCKVTAPDGAVIGIVGVGIQIDYLEELLQEYEDSYGNQASLINQDGFIEISTTYNGYEKKDWFGVYGQEHIREQVLDFRESDNSMEFWTDTGPKEGKRSFIVERYIPELSWYLLVEQNTGPIVEAMNRQLYQTGFILTVVILTVLIVITAVIRKYSSQVTELVEERQALFKKATEQLYDSIYELNLTKNSYVGKQTEEYFKSLGAGGLPFDQGLCVIAREQIKEEFREGYVSMFT
;
A
#
# COMPACT_ATOMS: atom_id res chain seq x y z
N ARG A 1 -13.40 2.01 5.28
CA ARG A 1 -13.64 3.47 5.16
C ARG A 1 -12.51 4.25 5.83
N ALA A 2 -12.32 4.17 7.13
CA ALA A 2 -11.25 4.89 7.85
C ALA A 2 -9.84 4.66 7.28
N SER A 3 -9.55 3.49 6.74
CA SER A 3 -8.25 3.16 6.13
C SER A 3 -8.05 3.86 4.77
N LEU A 4 -9.11 4.01 3.96
CA LEU A 4 -9.03 4.73 2.68
C LEU A 4 -8.91 6.24 2.89
N GLU A 5 -9.69 6.81 3.80
CA GLU A 5 -9.59 8.23 4.19
C GLU A 5 -8.18 8.57 4.71
N ASN A 6 -7.55 7.65 5.44
CA ASN A 6 -6.17 7.83 5.89
C ASN A 6 -5.15 7.80 4.73
N ILE A 7 -5.34 6.92 3.73
CA ILE A 7 -4.51 6.87 2.53
C ILE A 7 -4.61 8.19 1.76
N GLU A 8 -5.81 8.68 1.50
CA GLU A 8 -6.05 9.94 0.81
C GLU A 8 -5.35 11.10 1.56
N GLN A 9 -5.59 11.22 2.85
CA GLN A 9 -5.00 12.29 3.66
C GLN A 9 -3.47 12.22 3.72
N VAL A 10 -2.88 11.05 3.92
CA VAL A 10 -1.42 10.88 3.96
C VAL A 10 -0.82 11.20 2.60
N SER A 11 -1.40 10.72 1.51
CA SER A 11 -0.89 10.98 0.15
C SER A 11 -0.96 12.46 -0.22
N SER A 12 -2.07 13.14 0.11
CA SER A 12 -2.20 14.59 -0.11
C SER A 12 -1.16 15.39 0.66
N LEU A 13 -0.98 15.09 1.96
CA LEU A 13 0.02 15.78 2.79
C LEU A 13 1.45 15.48 2.31
N THR A 14 1.71 14.25 1.87
CA THR A 14 3.00 13.86 1.29
C THR A 14 3.27 14.64 0.01
N ALA A 15 2.30 14.67 -0.91
CA ALA A 15 2.43 15.44 -2.15
C ALA A 15 2.66 16.93 -1.89
N GLU A 16 1.95 17.51 -0.93
CA GLU A 16 2.15 18.89 -0.52
C GLU A 16 3.54 19.14 0.05
N GLY A 17 4.02 18.26 0.92
CA GLY A 17 5.36 18.33 1.50
C GLY A 17 6.46 18.26 0.43
N ILE A 18 6.40 17.27 -0.45
CA ILE A 18 7.33 17.12 -1.58
C ILE A 18 7.28 18.36 -2.48
N TYR A 19 6.08 18.82 -2.86
CA TYR A 19 5.90 19.99 -3.72
C TYR A 19 6.62 21.22 -3.19
N TYR A 20 6.40 21.57 -1.93
CA TYR A 20 7.04 22.76 -1.35
C TYR A 20 8.56 22.61 -1.18
N GLN A 21 9.05 21.43 -0.87
CA GLN A 21 10.49 21.19 -0.76
C GLN A 21 11.15 21.23 -2.13
N LEU A 22 10.60 20.57 -3.16
CA LEU A 22 11.07 20.66 -4.54
C LEU A 22 11.06 22.10 -5.06
N LYS A 23 9.95 22.80 -4.83
CA LYS A 23 9.84 24.22 -5.22
C LYS A 23 10.92 25.07 -4.56
N ALA A 24 11.17 24.86 -3.26
CA ALA A 24 12.23 25.59 -2.55
C ALA A 24 13.63 25.27 -3.10
N MET A 25 13.91 23.99 -3.40
CA MET A 25 15.20 23.55 -3.96
C MET A 25 15.46 24.09 -5.37
N LEU A 26 14.43 24.11 -6.23
CA LEU A 26 14.56 24.49 -7.64
C LEU A 26 14.36 26.00 -7.87
N THR A 27 13.64 26.70 -6.99
CA THR A 27 13.43 28.14 -7.10
C THR A 27 14.74 28.92 -7.01
N LYS A 28 15.66 28.52 -6.15
CA LYS A 28 16.95 29.20 -5.99
C LYS A 28 17.81 29.15 -7.27
N PRO A 29 18.05 27.98 -7.89
CA PRO A 29 18.76 27.88 -9.17
C PRO A 29 18.09 28.72 -10.28
N VAL A 30 16.77 28.63 -10.41
CA VAL A 30 16.02 29.40 -11.42
C VAL A 30 16.22 30.91 -11.23
N ASN A 31 16.00 31.43 -10.00
CA ASN A 31 16.15 32.84 -9.71
C ASN A 31 17.57 33.36 -9.91
N ILE A 32 18.58 32.57 -9.55
CA ILE A 32 19.98 32.95 -9.75
C ILE A 32 20.32 32.98 -11.23
N SER A 33 19.93 31.95 -12.00
CA SER A 33 20.15 31.92 -13.46
C SER A 33 19.44 33.08 -14.17
N LEU A 34 18.21 33.39 -13.80
CA LEU A 34 17.49 34.58 -14.30
C LEU A 34 18.18 35.87 -13.90
N THR A 35 18.70 35.99 -12.68
CA THR A 35 19.46 37.17 -12.26
C THR A 35 20.74 37.31 -13.09
N MET A 36 21.43 36.25 -13.36
CA MET A 36 22.62 36.25 -14.24
C MET A 36 22.27 36.62 -15.65
N SER A 37 21.16 36.14 -16.21
CA SER A 37 20.74 36.43 -17.58
C SER A 37 20.36 37.89 -17.82
N HIS A 38 19.97 38.60 -16.75
CA HIS A 38 19.62 40.05 -16.78
C HIS A 38 20.74 40.94 -16.24
N ASP A 39 21.91 40.37 -15.90
CA ASP A 39 23.04 41.17 -15.44
C ASP A 39 23.63 41.99 -16.58
N SER A 40 23.50 43.33 -16.47
CA SER A 40 24.00 44.27 -17.48
C SER A 40 25.50 44.14 -17.76
N LEU A 41 26.30 43.78 -16.76
CA LEU A 41 27.73 43.55 -16.93
C LEU A 41 28.00 42.32 -17.78
N LEU A 42 27.20 41.24 -17.61
CA LEU A 42 27.28 40.06 -18.46
C LEU A 42 26.82 40.35 -19.88
N VAL A 43 25.74 41.10 -20.06
CA VAL A 43 25.26 41.53 -21.36
C VAL A 43 26.33 42.35 -22.09
N ASP A 44 26.92 43.35 -21.46
CA ASP A 44 28.00 44.20 -22.02
C ASP A 44 29.22 43.37 -22.34
N HIS A 45 29.56 42.40 -21.48
CA HIS A 45 30.69 41.48 -21.70
C HIS A 45 30.50 40.62 -22.97
N LEU A 46 29.31 40.03 -23.15
CA LEU A 46 28.96 39.23 -24.33
C LEU A 46 28.94 40.07 -25.62
N LEU A 47 28.36 41.30 -25.56
CA LEU A 47 28.37 42.20 -26.71
C LEU A 47 29.78 42.62 -27.14
N ALA A 48 30.71 42.70 -26.20
CA ALA A 48 32.11 43.01 -26.47
C ALA A 48 32.93 41.81 -26.98
N GLU A 49 32.40 40.58 -27.04
CA GLU A 49 33.09 39.35 -27.38
C GLU A 49 33.85 39.50 -28.73
N ASN A 50 33.17 39.97 -29.77
CA ASN A 50 33.80 40.09 -31.11
C ASN A 50 35.04 41.00 -31.12
N SER A 51 35.11 42.00 -30.24
CA SER A 51 36.24 42.90 -30.12
C SER A 51 37.38 42.37 -29.22
N ARG A 52 37.09 41.35 -28.38
CA ARG A 52 37.96 40.81 -27.34
C ARG A 52 38.20 39.32 -27.48
N MET A 53 37.73 38.67 -28.57
CA MET A 53 37.67 37.20 -28.72
C MET A 53 39.04 36.51 -28.63
N ASP A 54 40.13 37.17 -29.06
CA ASP A 54 41.49 36.66 -28.96
C ASP A 54 42.21 37.08 -27.69
N ALA A 55 41.55 37.85 -26.81
CA ALA A 55 42.15 38.30 -25.58
C ALA A 55 41.98 37.21 -24.49
N LEU A 56 43.09 36.79 -23.92
CA LEU A 56 43.12 35.91 -22.72
C LEU A 56 42.24 36.48 -21.59
N ASP A 57 42.12 37.77 -21.51
CA ASP A 57 41.28 38.55 -20.58
C ASP A 57 39.80 38.24 -20.70
N PHE A 58 39.24 37.97 -21.90
CA PHE A 58 37.81 37.64 -22.05
C PHE A 58 37.46 36.31 -21.39
N ALA A 59 38.20 35.27 -21.70
CA ALA A 59 37.98 33.93 -21.13
C ALA A 59 38.20 33.90 -19.62
N GLU A 60 39.23 34.59 -19.12
CA GLU A 60 39.54 34.64 -17.70
C GLU A 60 38.49 35.47 -16.89
N THR A 61 38.00 36.58 -17.50
CA THR A 61 36.89 37.34 -16.91
C THR A 61 35.60 36.51 -16.83
N THR A 62 35.28 35.77 -17.90
CA THR A 62 34.10 34.89 -17.92
C THR A 62 34.24 33.80 -16.86
N LYS A 63 35.39 33.14 -16.79
CA LYS A 63 35.68 32.12 -15.76
C LYS A 63 35.48 32.68 -14.35
N THR A 64 36.11 33.83 -14.04
CA THR A 64 36.02 34.47 -12.72
C THR A 64 34.58 34.81 -12.34
N TYR A 65 33.80 35.28 -13.30
CA TYR A 65 32.36 35.53 -13.10
C TYR A 65 31.61 34.24 -12.70
N LEU A 66 31.75 33.17 -13.50
CA LEU A 66 31.07 31.91 -13.25
C LEU A 66 31.52 31.23 -11.95
N GLU A 67 32.84 31.22 -11.69
CA GLU A 67 33.43 30.69 -10.46
C GLU A 67 32.91 31.42 -9.19
N THR A 68 32.64 32.75 -9.32
CA THR A 68 32.10 33.56 -8.21
C THR A 68 30.69 33.07 -7.82
N TYR A 69 29.83 32.79 -8.80
CA TYR A 69 28.48 32.25 -8.56
C TYR A 69 28.56 30.82 -8.03
N GLN A 70 29.39 29.97 -8.60
CA GLN A 70 29.59 28.59 -8.13
C GLN A 70 29.96 28.56 -6.65
N ARG A 71 31.01 29.30 -6.25
CA ARG A 71 31.48 29.35 -4.87
C ARG A 71 30.46 29.97 -3.91
N LYS A 72 29.76 31.04 -4.34
CA LYS A 72 28.80 31.75 -3.49
C LYS A 72 27.57 30.92 -3.18
N TYR A 73 27.07 30.16 -4.12
CA TYR A 73 25.79 29.49 -4.01
C TYR A 73 25.91 27.96 -3.87
N GLY A 74 27.09 27.39 -4.11
CA GLY A 74 27.36 25.97 -4.01
C GLY A 74 26.72 25.14 -5.12
N PHE A 75 26.62 25.70 -6.34
CA PHE A 75 26.11 24.94 -7.49
C PHE A 75 27.18 23.96 -7.98
N ASP A 76 26.71 22.81 -8.48
CA ASP A 76 27.58 21.78 -9.05
C ASP A 76 28.13 22.24 -10.41
N SER A 77 27.32 22.94 -11.20
CA SER A 77 27.72 23.52 -12.48
C SER A 77 27.26 24.96 -12.58
N VAL A 78 28.06 25.80 -13.24
CA VAL A 78 27.70 27.18 -13.66
C VAL A 78 28.36 27.42 -15.01
N PHE A 79 27.58 27.85 -15.99
CA PHE A 79 28.04 27.96 -17.37
C PHE A 79 27.47 29.17 -18.10
N LEU A 80 28.13 29.51 -19.20
CA LEU A 80 27.73 30.55 -20.15
C LEU A 80 28.04 30.08 -21.57
N ILE A 81 27.08 30.21 -22.47
CA ILE A 81 27.28 29.96 -23.89
C ILE A 81 27.05 31.27 -24.65
N SER A 82 28.02 31.69 -25.45
CA SER A 82 27.84 32.82 -26.37
C SER A 82 27.07 32.35 -27.60
N ALA A 83 25.92 32.98 -27.90
CA ALA A 83 25.17 32.69 -29.13
C ALA A 83 25.91 33.16 -30.41
N ASN A 84 26.85 34.11 -30.28
CA ASN A 84 27.61 34.64 -31.38
C ASN A 84 28.73 33.70 -31.84
N SER A 85 29.51 33.16 -30.91
CA SER A 85 30.67 32.28 -31.20
C SER A 85 30.40 30.80 -31.01
N GLY A 86 29.29 30.46 -30.34
CA GLY A 86 29.02 29.09 -29.92
C GLY A 86 29.92 28.56 -28.79
N ARG A 87 30.78 29.42 -28.23
CA ARG A 87 31.70 29.00 -27.15
C ARG A 87 30.98 28.75 -25.85
N TYR A 88 31.22 27.58 -25.28
CA TYR A 88 30.73 27.16 -23.97
C TYR A 88 31.81 27.39 -22.93
N TYR A 89 31.49 28.20 -21.94
CA TYR A 89 32.36 28.49 -20.82
C TYR A 89 31.74 27.90 -19.55
N ASN A 90 32.54 27.38 -18.65
CA ASN A 90 32.16 26.97 -17.32
C ASN A 90 33.11 27.62 -16.28
N PHE A 91 32.95 27.27 -15.02
CA PHE A 91 33.78 27.78 -13.93
C PHE A 91 35.27 27.34 -14.04
N ASN A 92 35.62 26.39 -14.92
CA ASN A 92 37.01 26.03 -15.23
C ASN A 92 37.57 26.83 -16.42
N GLY A 93 36.73 27.52 -17.18
CA GLY A 93 37.12 28.32 -18.36
C GLY A 93 36.38 27.91 -19.62
N LEU A 94 37.01 28.13 -20.78
CA LEU A 94 36.48 27.66 -22.08
C LEU A 94 36.55 26.14 -22.16
N ASP A 95 35.42 25.51 -22.35
CA ASP A 95 35.26 24.06 -22.41
C ASP A 95 35.21 23.55 -23.87
N ARG A 96 34.21 24.02 -24.61
CA ARG A 96 33.93 23.57 -25.98
C ARG A 96 33.23 24.63 -26.84
N VAL A 97 33.03 24.30 -28.10
CA VAL A 97 32.17 25.08 -29.00
C VAL A 97 30.96 24.22 -29.35
N MET A 98 29.77 24.82 -29.27
CA MET A 98 28.50 24.17 -29.58
C MET A 98 28.39 23.92 -31.08
N GLU A 99 28.34 22.67 -31.48
CA GLU A 99 28.20 22.27 -32.89
C GLU A 99 26.74 21.95 -33.21
N LYS A 100 26.23 22.52 -34.31
CA LYS A 100 24.87 22.27 -34.76
C LYS A 100 24.77 20.87 -35.36
N GLY A 101 23.79 20.09 -34.87
CA GLY A 101 23.55 18.70 -35.27
C GLY A 101 24.22 17.66 -34.37
N ASP A 102 24.98 18.09 -33.39
CA ASP A 102 25.41 17.23 -32.31
C ASP A 102 24.23 16.98 -31.35
N PRO A 103 23.82 15.71 -31.09
CA PRO A 103 22.73 15.37 -30.17
C PRO A 103 22.91 15.93 -28.76
N GLU A 104 24.16 16.05 -28.28
CA GLU A 104 24.47 16.61 -26.96
C GLU A 104 24.19 18.10 -26.85
N ASN A 105 24.02 18.80 -27.98
CA ASN A 105 23.77 20.24 -28.06
C ASN A 105 22.34 20.54 -28.47
N GLU A 106 21.45 19.58 -28.63
CA GLU A 106 20.08 19.74 -29.11
C GLU A 106 19.28 20.70 -28.23
N TRP A 107 19.34 20.55 -26.92
CA TRP A 107 18.68 21.40 -25.92
C TRP A 107 19.02 22.88 -26.08
N TYR A 108 20.25 23.20 -26.47
CA TYR A 108 20.71 24.59 -26.68
C TYR A 108 20.03 25.21 -27.90
N TYR A 109 19.98 24.50 -29.02
CA TYR A 109 19.32 24.98 -30.24
C TYR A 109 17.81 25.03 -30.13
N GLU A 110 17.22 24.10 -29.36
CA GLU A 110 15.79 24.13 -29.05
C GLU A 110 15.42 25.37 -28.21
N LEU A 111 16.21 25.65 -27.18
CA LEU A 111 15.99 26.85 -26.37
C LEU A 111 16.16 28.13 -27.18
N LEU A 112 17.19 28.22 -28.01
CA LEU A 112 17.38 29.39 -28.90
C LEU A 112 16.21 29.59 -29.87
N GLY A 113 15.59 28.52 -30.34
CA GLY A 113 14.52 28.53 -31.34
C GLY A 113 13.11 28.75 -30.83
N ASN A 114 12.87 28.71 -29.52
CA ASN A 114 11.56 28.88 -28.92
C ASN A 114 11.38 30.25 -28.24
N ASP A 115 10.18 30.54 -27.75
CA ASP A 115 9.85 31.84 -27.10
C ASP A 115 10.02 31.80 -25.57
N LEU A 116 10.54 30.70 -25.00
CA LEU A 116 10.76 30.59 -23.58
C LEU A 116 11.93 31.46 -23.13
N GLU A 117 11.80 32.10 -21.97
CA GLU A 117 12.89 32.88 -21.35
C GLU A 117 13.95 31.94 -20.77
N TYR A 118 13.51 30.80 -20.26
CA TYR A 118 14.39 29.73 -19.71
C TYR A 118 13.78 28.35 -19.92
N SER A 119 14.62 27.32 -19.80
CA SER A 119 14.20 25.92 -19.79
C SER A 119 14.96 25.14 -18.72
N LEU A 120 14.40 24.02 -18.31
CA LEU A 120 15.10 23.03 -17.51
C LEU A 120 15.28 21.76 -18.34
N ASN A 121 16.42 21.12 -18.20
CA ASN A 121 16.65 19.77 -18.72
C ASN A 121 17.45 18.95 -17.72
N VAL A 122 17.25 17.64 -17.78
CA VAL A 122 18.03 16.65 -17.03
C VAL A 122 18.99 16.00 -17.99
N ASP A 123 20.27 16.10 -17.70
CA ASP A 123 21.34 15.54 -18.54
C ASP A 123 22.55 15.17 -17.71
N ASN A 124 23.50 14.45 -18.30
CA ASN A 124 24.79 14.20 -17.65
C ASN A 124 25.69 15.43 -17.76
N ASP A 125 26.29 15.82 -16.63
CA ASP A 125 27.26 16.92 -16.62
C ASP A 125 28.61 16.45 -17.15
N GLN A 126 28.97 16.89 -18.36
CA GLN A 126 30.19 16.52 -19.05
C GLN A 126 31.40 17.40 -18.70
N VAL A 127 31.21 18.38 -17.83
CA VAL A 127 32.27 19.26 -17.36
C VAL A 127 33.35 18.47 -16.63
N GLU A 128 34.62 18.78 -16.86
CA GLU A 128 35.74 18.15 -16.17
C GLU A 128 35.58 18.29 -14.63
N GLY A 129 35.56 17.16 -13.94
CA GLY A 129 35.35 17.07 -12.50
C GLY A 129 33.88 16.85 -12.06
N ALA A 130 32.92 16.87 -12.96
CA ALA A 130 31.51 16.54 -12.66
C ALA A 130 31.22 15.03 -12.68
N ASP A 131 32.21 14.20 -13.07
CA ASP A 131 32.13 12.73 -13.09
C ASP A 131 30.93 12.17 -13.90
N ASN A 132 30.45 12.91 -14.90
CA ASN A 132 29.30 12.55 -15.72
C ASN A 132 28.01 12.34 -14.89
N ARG A 133 27.86 13.03 -13.78
CA ARG A 133 26.68 12.90 -12.91
C ARG A 133 25.45 13.51 -13.56
N ILE A 134 24.32 12.88 -13.32
CA ILE A 134 23.03 13.41 -13.78
C ILE A 134 22.72 14.69 -13.04
N THR A 135 22.41 15.72 -13.79
CA THR A 135 22.28 17.09 -13.31
C THR A 135 21.03 17.74 -13.90
N VAL A 136 20.30 18.47 -13.08
CA VAL A 136 19.23 19.36 -13.54
C VAL A 136 19.84 20.70 -13.88
N PHE A 137 19.78 21.06 -15.15
CA PHE A 137 20.27 22.33 -15.67
C PHE A 137 19.15 23.34 -15.80
N VAL A 138 19.39 24.54 -15.33
CA VAL A 138 18.56 25.72 -15.58
C VAL A 138 19.24 26.57 -16.62
N ASN A 139 18.63 26.73 -17.78
CA ASN A 139 19.18 27.41 -18.95
C ASN A 139 18.39 28.68 -19.23
N CYS A 140 18.96 29.87 -19.05
CA CYS A 140 18.32 31.15 -19.22
C CYS A 140 18.92 31.90 -20.40
N LYS A 141 18.07 32.48 -21.27
CA LYS A 141 18.50 33.36 -22.38
C LYS A 141 19.03 34.65 -21.86
N VAL A 142 20.21 35.06 -22.33
CA VAL A 142 20.77 36.39 -22.17
C VAL A 142 20.35 37.21 -23.38
N THR A 143 19.63 38.32 -23.16
CA THR A 143 19.06 39.13 -24.23
C THR A 143 19.69 40.52 -24.26
N ALA A 144 20.11 40.97 -25.41
CA ALA A 144 20.60 42.31 -25.65
C ALA A 144 19.47 43.35 -25.56
N PRO A 145 19.76 44.67 -25.40
CA PRO A 145 18.76 45.73 -25.33
C PRO A 145 17.82 45.83 -26.55
N ASP A 146 18.24 45.34 -27.72
CA ASP A 146 17.45 45.25 -28.95
C ASP A 146 16.53 44.03 -29.04
N GLY A 147 16.58 43.15 -28.04
CA GLY A 147 15.80 41.92 -27.97
C GLY A 147 16.46 40.71 -28.60
N ALA A 148 17.66 40.83 -29.16
CA ALA A 148 18.39 39.67 -29.70
C ALA A 148 18.94 38.77 -28.59
N VAL A 149 18.79 37.46 -28.73
CA VAL A 149 19.43 36.50 -27.83
C VAL A 149 20.93 36.42 -28.14
N ILE A 150 21.77 36.79 -27.18
CA ILE A 150 23.22 36.89 -27.32
C ILE A 150 23.96 35.76 -26.57
N GLY A 151 23.25 35.00 -25.75
CA GLY A 151 23.82 33.85 -25.04
C GLY A 151 22.80 33.08 -24.23
N ILE A 152 23.27 32.01 -23.62
CA ILE A 152 22.56 31.25 -22.59
C ILE A 152 23.47 31.15 -21.37
N VAL A 153 22.94 31.51 -20.20
CA VAL A 153 23.64 31.35 -18.92
C VAL A 153 22.82 30.46 -18.02
N GLY A 154 23.49 29.67 -17.19
CA GLY A 154 22.74 28.79 -16.31
C GLY A 154 23.57 28.16 -15.22
N VAL A 155 22.85 27.41 -14.39
CA VAL A 155 23.44 26.63 -13.30
C VAL A 155 22.91 25.21 -13.33
N GLY A 156 23.68 24.26 -12.76
CA GLY A 156 23.31 22.86 -12.60
C GLY A 156 23.34 22.45 -11.14
N ILE A 157 22.39 21.62 -10.77
CA ILE A 157 22.35 20.92 -9.47
C ILE A 157 22.25 19.43 -9.70
N GLN A 158 23.01 18.63 -8.96
CA GLN A 158 22.97 17.18 -9.08
C GLN A 158 21.61 16.64 -8.68
N ILE A 159 21.13 15.66 -9.44
CA ILE A 159 19.83 15.04 -9.26
C ILE A 159 19.73 14.26 -7.95
N ASP A 160 20.86 13.76 -7.44
CA ASP A 160 20.96 12.95 -6.24
C ASP A 160 20.23 13.59 -5.05
N TYR A 161 20.30 14.92 -4.91
CA TYR A 161 19.58 15.65 -3.84
C TYR A 161 18.06 15.58 -3.96
N LEU A 162 17.56 15.49 -5.20
CA LEU A 162 16.12 15.40 -5.47
C LEU A 162 15.64 13.95 -5.34
N GLU A 163 16.45 13.00 -5.79
CA GLU A 163 16.19 11.57 -5.62
C GLU A 163 16.18 11.17 -4.13
N GLU A 164 17.16 11.66 -3.35
CA GLU A 164 17.20 11.45 -1.88
C GLU A 164 15.93 11.98 -1.19
N LEU A 165 15.46 13.16 -1.59
CA LEU A 165 14.22 13.73 -1.09
C LEU A 165 13.03 12.81 -1.37
N LEU A 166 12.86 12.35 -2.62
CA LEU A 166 11.79 11.45 -3.01
C LEU A 166 11.88 10.12 -2.25
N GLN A 167 13.09 9.58 -2.10
CA GLN A 167 13.35 8.34 -1.37
C GLN A 167 12.97 8.47 0.12
N GLU A 168 13.29 9.59 0.78
CA GLU A 168 12.92 9.83 2.18
C GLU A 168 11.40 9.77 2.38
N TYR A 169 10.63 10.35 1.44
CA TYR A 169 9.18 10.29 1.48
C TYR A 169 8.63 8.90 1.17
N GLU A 170 9.22 8.18 0.21
CA GLU A 170 8.84 6.81 -0.10
C GLU A 170 9.08 5.89 1.09
N ASP A 171 10.23 5.96 1.74
CA ASP A 171 10.57 5.15 2.90
C ASP A 171 9.69 5.46 4.11
N SER A 172 9.33 6.74 4.29
CA SER A 172 8.56 7.18 5.46
C SER A 172 7.07 6.89 5.33
N TYR A 173 6.50 7.00 4.13
CA TYR A 173 5.06 6.97 3.91
C TYR A 173 4.61 5.90 2.92
N GLY A 174 5.53 5.24 2.22
CA GLY A 174 5.24 4.22 1.21
C GLY A 174 4.61 4.77 -0.08
N ASN A 175 4.74 6.08 -0.32
CA ASN A 175 4.23 6.77 -1.49
C ASN A 175 5.34 6.92 -2.52
N GLN A 176 5.13 6.42 -3.74
CA GLN A 176 6.06 6.65 -4.85
C GLN A 176 5.83 8.03 -5.45
N ALA A 177 6.90 8.82 -5.56
CA ALA A 177 6.84 10.14 -6.17
C ALA A 177 7.65 10.17 -7.46
N SER A 178 7.10 10.83 -8.47
CA SER A 178 7.74 11.04 -9.77
C SER A 178 7.50 12.46 -10.26
N LEU A 179 8.53 13.07 -10.81
CA LEU A 179 8.42 14.31 -11.58
C LEU A 179 8.43 13.94 -13.06
N ILE A 180 7.42 14.36 -13.78
CA ILE A 180 7.30 14.13 -15.22
C ILE A 180 7.21 15.46 -15.97
N ASN A 181 7.70 15.47 -17.20
CA ASN A 181 7.59 16.65 -18.08
C ASN A 181 6.22 16.70 -18.79
N GLN A 182 6.04 17.71 -19.64
CA GLN A 182 4.79 17.93 -20.38
C GLN A 182 4.41 16.83 -21.36
N ASP A 183 5.37 16.00 -21.76
CA ASP A 183 5.17 14.85 -22.66
C ASP A 183 4.91 13.55 -21.90
N GLY A 184 5.02 13.57 -20.58
CA GLY A 184 4.82 12.42 -19.71
C GLY A 184 6.07 11.60 -19.42
N PHE A 185 7.26 12.06 -19.85
CA PHE A 185 8.51 11.40 -19.53
C PHE A 185 8.98 11.70 -18.11
N ILE A 186 9.52 10.68 -17.44
CA ILE A 186 10.06 10.81 -16.09
C ILE A 186 11.34 11.62 -16.15
N GLU A 187 11.37 12.74 -15.43
CA GLU A 187 12.56 13.55 -15.24
C GLU A 187 13.30 13.12 -13.95
N ILE A 188 12.55 12.87 -12.87
CA ILE A 188 13.12 12.45 -11.59
C ILE A 188 12.15 11.50 -10.88
N SER A 189 12.66 10.38 -10.42
CA SER A 189 11.99 9.45 -9.49
C SER A 189 13.04 8.67 -8.71
N THR A 190 12.61 7.85 -7.76
CA THR A 190 13.50 6.93 -7.03
C THR A 190 14.05 5.78 -7.88
N THR A 191 13.51 5.57 -9.09
CA THR A 191 13.87 4.44 -9.97
C THR A 191 14.44 4.89 -11.29
N TYR A 192 13.95 5.99 -11.85
CA TYR A 192 14.30 6.49 -13.18
C TYR A 192 14.60 7.97 -13.15
N ASN A 193 15.41 8.43 -14.08
CA ASN A 193 15.72 9.85 -14.30
C ASN A 193 15.55 10.25 -15.78
N GLY A 194 15.62 11.55 -16.07
CA GLY A 194 15.37 12.11 -17.40
C GLY A 194 16.28 11.60 -18.51
N TYR A 195 17.48 11.17 -18.14
CA TYR A 195 18.45 10.61 -19.11
C TYR A 195 17.94 9.30 -19.77
N GLU A 196 17.14 8.51 -19.04
CA GLU A 196 16.61 7.23 -19.54
C GLU A 196 15.41 7.38 -20.46
N LYS A 197 14.79 8.56 -20.52
CA LYS A 197 13.62 8.89 -21.35
C LYS A 197 12.48 7.88 -21.20
N LYS A 198 12.13 7.54 -19.95
CA LYS A 198 11.05 6.60 -19.64
C LYS A 198 9.71 7.32 -19.58
N ASP A 199 8.74 6.83 -20.33
CA ASP A 199 7.35 7.29 -20.25
C ASP A 199 6.68 6.77 -18.99
N TRP A 200 6.20 7.66 -18.13
CA TRP A 200 5.60 7.32 -16.84
C TRP A 200 4.34 6.46 -17.00
N PHE A 201 3.48 6.85 -17.93
CA PHE A 201 2.20 6.17 -18.13
C PHE A 201 2.38 4.73 -18.61
N GLY A 202 3.33 4.51 -19.51
CA GLY A 202 3.71 3.19 -20.01
C GLY A 202 4.37 2.31 -18.94
N VAL A 203 5.30 2.90 -18.16
CA VAL A 203 6.02 2.18 -17.09
C VAL A 203 5.07 1.70 -16.00
N TYR A 204 4.12 2.56 -15.58
CA TYR A 204 3.21 2.26 -14.47
C TYR A 204 1.84 1.72 -14.93
N GLY A 205 1.63 1.53 -16.26
CA GLY A 205 0.38 1.01 -16.82
C GLY A 205 -0.82 1.95 -16.67
N GLN A 206 -0.57 3.26 -16.69
CA GLN A 206 -1.53 4.32 -16.42
C GLN A 206 -1.92 5.12 -17.68
N GLU A 207 -1.82 4.52 -18.88
CA GLU A 207 -2.13 5.22 -20.14
C GLU A 207 -3.52 5.85 -20.19
N HIS A 208 -4.48 5.25 -19.51
CA HIS A 208 -5.87 5.70 -19.53
C HIS A 208 -6.12 7.04 -18.81
N ILE A 209 -5.17 7.51 -18.00
CA ILE A 209 -5.25 8.80 -17.30
C ILE A 209 -4.33 9.87 -17.90
N ARG A 210 -3.57 9.56 -18.96
CA ARG A 210 -2.57 10.46 -19.55
C ARG A 210 -3.12 11.83 -19.86
N GLU A 211 -4.22 11.91 -20.62
CA GLU A 211 -4.83 13.18 -21.00
C GLU A 211 -5.30 13.96 -19.77
N GLN A 212 -5.94 13.29 -18.82
CA GLN A 212 -6.40 13.90 -17.58
C GLN A 212 -5.27 14.56 -16.79
N VAL A 213 -4.12 13.86 -16.67
CA VAL A 213 -2.94 14.35 -15.95
C VAL A 213 -2.28 15.49 -16.72
N LEU A 214 -1.99 15.34 -18.01
CA LEU A 214 -1.24 16.34 -18.76
C LEU A 214 -2.03 17.63 -19.07
N ASP A 215 -3.36 17.59 -18.96
CA ASP A 215 -4.22 18.77 -19.12
C ASP A 215 -4.38 19.57 -17.82
N PHE A 216 -4.06 19.00 -16.66
CA PHE A 216 -4.19 19.69 -15.38
C PHE A 216 -3.01 20.66 -15.17
N ARG A 217 -3.27 21.97 -15.20
CA ARG A 217 -2.25 23.03 -15.08
C ARG A 217 -2.55 24.06 -14.00
N GLU A 218 -3.35 23.68 -13.00
CA GLU A 218 -3.60 24.54 -11.85
C GLU A 218 -2.44 24.48 -10.86
N SER A 219 -1.79 25.61 -10.60
CA SER A 219 -0.61 25.68 -9.73
C SER A 219 -0.94 25.67 -8.24
N ASP A 220 -2.11 26.17 -7.87
CA ASP A 220 -2.49 26.34 -6.46
C ASP A 220 -3.28 25.14 -5.89
N ASN A 221 -3.73 24.24 -6.76
CA ASN A 221 -4.52 23.08 -6.40
C ASN A 221 -3.79 21.77 -6.69
N SER A 222 -4.24 20.69 -6.07
CA SER A 222 -3.91 19.32 -6.45
C SER A 222 -5.12 18.65 -7.10
N MET A 223 -4.84 17.76 -8.04
CA MET A 223 -5.84 16.82 -8.53
C MET A 223 -5.63 15.48 -7.82
N GLU A 224 -6.71 14.92 -7.26
CA GLU A 224 -6.68 13.71 -6.46
C GLU A 224 -7.71 12.73 -6.99
N PHE A 225 -7.28 11.49 -7.26
CA PHE A 225 -8.19 10.49 -7.80
C PHE A 225 -7.71 9.05 -7.58
N TRP A 226 -8.67 8.13 -7.59
CA TRP A 226 -8.41 6.71 -7.57
C TRP A 226 -8.35 6.16 -9.00
N THR A 227 -7.35 5.32 -9.26
CA THR A 227 -7.17 4.63 -10.54
C THR A 227 -6.94 3.14 -10.32
N ASP A 228 -7.29 2.33 -11.32
CA ASP A 228 -7.00 0.90 -11.30
C ASP A 228 -5.60 0.64 -11.85
N THR A 229 -4.77 -0.07 -11.09
CA THR A 229 -3.38 -0.34 -11.45
C THR A 229 -3.26 -1.66 -12.21
N GLY A 230 -3.12 -1.59 -13.56
CA GLY A 230 -2.81 -2.71 -14.43
C GLY A 230 -3.96 -3.71 -14.66
N PRO A 231 -3.71 -4.80 -15.43
CA PRO A 231 -4.75 -5.72 -15.91
C PRO A 231 -5.28 -6.71 -14.86
N LYS A 232 -4.82 -6.65 -13.61
CA LYS A 232 -5.31 -7.50 -12.52
C LYS A 232 -6.36 -6.75 -11.72
N GLU A 233 -7.61 -7.17 -11.83
CA GLU A 233 -8.73 -6.69 -11.02
C GLU A 233 -8.36 -6.64 -9.52
N GLY A 234 -8.62 -5.50 -8.90
CA GLY A 234 -8.52 -5.31 -7.45
C GLY A 234 -7.26 -4.59 -6.93
N LYS A 235 -6.34 -4.17 -7.79
CA LYS A 235 -5.26 -3.26 -7.40
C LYS A 235 -5.66 -1.84 -7.76
N ARG A 236 -5.81 -1.00 -6.74
CA ARG A 236 -6.13 0.42 -6.90
C ARG A 236 -4.98 1.25 -6.37
N SER A 237 -4.66 2.31 -7.08
CA SER A 237 -3.74 3.33 -6.63
C SER A 237 -4.50 4.64 -6.39
N PHE A 238 -4.08 5.35 -5.35
CA PHE A 238 -4.49 6.73 -5.16
C PHE A 238 -3.38 7.62 -5.68
N ILE A 239 -3.71 8.56 -6.56
CA ILE A 239 -2.76 9.48 -7.17
C ILE A 239 -3.12 10.90 -6.75
N VAL A 240 -2.10 11.61 -6.31
CA VAL A 240 -2.14 13.07 -6.10
C VAL A 240 -1.21 13.70 -7.10
N GLU A 241 -1.74 14.61 -7.89
CA GLU A 241 -1.01 15.37 -8.90
C GLU A 241 -0.91 16.84 -8.53
N ARG A 242 0.26 17.41 -8.77
CA ARG A 242 0.50 18.86 -8.67
C ARG A 242 1.32 19.35 -9.85
N TYR A 243 0.85 20.39 -10.51
CA TYR A 243 1.61 21.06 -11.54
C TYR A 243 2.59 22.08 -10.93
N ILE A 244 3.83 22.10 -11.43
CA ILE A 244 4.90 23.01 -11.02
C ILE A 244 5.19 23.96 -12.19
N PRO A 245 4.60 25.16 -12.22
CA PRO A 245 4.70 26.08 -13.37
C PRO A 245 6.13 26.48 -13.69
N GLU A 246 6.95 26.69 -12.68
CA GLU A 246 8.34 27.14 -12.82
C GLU A 246 9.21 26.12 -13.59
N LEU A 247 8.83 24.85 -13.53
CA LEU A 247 9.52 23.76 -14.22
C LEU A 247 8.78 23.30 -15.47
N SER A 248 7.50 23.66 -15.58
CA SER A 248 6.56 23.03 -16.52
C SER A 248 6.47 21.52 -16.36
N TRP A 249 6.59 21.03 -15.14
CA TRP A 249 6.56 19.62 -14.76
C TRP A 249 5.35 19.29 -13.87
N TYR A 250 5.04 18.01 -13.80
CA TYR A 250 4.01 17.47 -12.91
C TYR A 250 4.66 16.61 -11.84
N LEU A 251 4.31 16.86 -10.59
CA LEU A 251 4.60 15.96 -9.48
C LEU A 251 3.44 14.97 -9.35
N LEU A 252 3.74 13.70 -9.50
CA LEU A 252 2.82 12.60 -9.29
C LEU A 252 3.22 11.83 -8.03
N VAL A 253 2.32 11.74 -7.07
CA VAL A 253 2.51 10.94 -5.85
C VAL A 253 1.50 9.82 -5.87
N GLU A 254 1.97 8.59 -6.01
CA GLU A 254 1.16 7.39 -6.11
C GLU A 254 1.26 6.54 -4.83
N GLN A 255 0.12 6.21 -4.25
CA GLN A 255 0.00 5.22 -3.18
C GLN A 255 -0.64 3.95 -3.72
N ASN A 256 0.16 2.92 -3.91
CA ASN A 256 -0.34 1.60 -4.29
C ASN A 256 -0.95 0.89 -3.07
N THR A 257 -2.25 0.59 -3.15
CA THR A 257 -2.96 -0.08 -2.06
C THR A 257 -2.75 -1.59 -2.01
N GLY A 258 -2.19 -2.20 -3.04
CA GLY A 258 -1.98 -3.65 -3.12
C GLY A 258 -1.26 -4.24 -1.91
N PRO A 259 -0.08 -3.76 -1.53
CA PRO A 259 0.65 -4.25 -0.36
C PRO A 259 -0.12 -4.07 0.96
N ILE A 260 -0.85 -2.96 1.10
CA ILE A 260 -1.66 -2.64 2.28
C ILE A 260 -2.81 -3.63 2.40
N VAL A 261 -3.53 -3.88 1.30
CA VAL A 261 -4.65 -4.83 1.25
C VAL A 261 -4.17 -6.27 1.50
N GLU A 262 -3.04 -6.65 0.93
CA GLU A 262 -2.42 -7.96 1.18
C GLU A 262 -2.02 -8.14 2.66
N ALA A 263 -1.42 -7.13 3.27
CA ALA A 263 -1.08 -7.14 4.69
C ALA A 263 -2.32 -7.22 5.59
N MET A 264 -3.37 -6.44 5.29
CA MET A 264 -4.65 -6.50 5.99
C MET A 264 -5.31 -7.88 5.87
N ASN A 265 -5.37 -8.44 4.68
CA ASN A 265 -5.93 -9.77 4.45
C ASN A 265 -5.15 -10.83 5.24
N ARG A 266 -3.83 -10.79 5.21
CA ARG A 266 -2.98 -11.71 5.99
C ARG A 266 -3.27 -11.58 7.49
N GLN A 267 -3.40 -10.37 8.02
CA GLN A 267 -3.73 -10.13 9.41
C GLN A 267 -5.14 -10.63 9.78
N LEU A 268 -6.13 -10.43 8.90
CA LEU A 268 -7.49 -10.95 9.06
C LEU A 268 -7.50 -12.49 9.10
N TYR A 269 -6.78 -13.15 8.18
CA TYR A 269 -6.66 -14.61 8.18
C TYR A 269 -5.98 -15.13 9.44
N GLN A 270 -4.91 -14.49 9.91
CA GLN A 270 -4.22 -14.86 11.14
C GLN A 270 -5.14 -14.71 12.36
N THR A 271 -5.84 -13.58 12.48
CA THR A 271 -6.79 -13.33 13.58
C THR A 271 -7.97 -14.30 13.53
N GLY A 272 -8.53 -14.55 12.35
CA GLY A 272 -9.57 -15.54 12.13
C GLY A 272 -9.14 -16.95 12.50
N PHE A 273 -7.93 -17.35 12.16
CA PHE A 273 -7.37 -18.64 12.53
C PHE A 273 -7.24 -18.78 14.06
N ILE A 274 -6.66 -17.77 14.73
CA ILE A 274 -6.52 -17.77 16.21
C ILE A 274 -7.90 -17.88 16.88
N LEU A 275 -8.87 -17.10 16.42
CA LEU A 275 -10.23 -17.14 16.95
C LEU A 275 -10.87 -18.52 16.78
N THR A 276 -10.68 -19.15 15.62
CA THR A 276 -11.17 -20.50 15.32
C THR A 276 -10.56 -21.53 16.28
N VAL A 277 -9.24 -21.46 16.51
CA VAL A 277 -8.54 -22.35 17.45
C VAL A 277 -9.07 -22.18 18.88
N VAL A 278 -9.30 -20.92 19.32
CA VAL A 278 -9.87 -20.62 20.64
C VAL A 278 -11.26 -21.22 20.76
N ILE A 279 -12.14 -21.02 19.77
CA ILE A 279 -13.51 -21.56 19.77
C ILE A 279 -13.48 -23.10 19.86
N LEU A 280 -12.64 -23.76 19.04
CA LEU A 280 -12.50 -25.20 19.05
C LEU A 280 -12.00 -25.72 20.41
N THR A 281 -11.03 -25.05 21.02
CA THR A 281 -10.51 -25.39 22.34
C THR A 281 -11.62 -25.29 23.41
N VAL A 282 -12.39 -24.21 23.38
CA VAL A 282 -13.52 -24.03 24.30
C VAL A 282 -14.58 -25.14 24.12
N LEU A 283 -14.91 -25.47 22.87
CA LEU A 283 -15.87 -26.55 22.57
C LEU A 283 -15.36 -27.92 23.06
N ILE A 284 -14.07 -28.22 22.89
CA ILE A 284 -13.45 -29.46 23.41
C ILE A 284 -13.57 -29.51 24.95
N VAL A 285 -13.23 -28.41 25.63
CA VAL A 285 -13.32 -28.33 27.09
C VAL A 285 -14.77 -28.51 27.56
N ILE A 286 -15.72 -27.81 26.95
CA ILE A 286 -17.14 -27.95 27.27
C ILE A 286 -17.60 -29.40 27.07
N THR A 287 -17.23 -30.01 25.93
CA THR A 287 -17.59 -31.39 25.64
C THR A 287 -16.99 -32.38 26.67
N ALA A 288 -15.74 -32.17 27.05
CA ALA A 288 -15.07 -32.96 28.08
C ALA A 288 -15.75 -32.83 29.46
N VAL A 289 -16.12 -31.62 29.83
CA VAL A 289 -16.84 -31.32 31.07
C VAL A 289 -18.20 -31.96 31.05
N ILE A 290 -18.98 -31.85 29.99
CA ILE A 290 -20.30 -32.47 29.85
C ILE A 290 -20.19 -34.01 29.96
N ARG A 291 -19.23 -34.60 29.25
CA ARG A 291 -18.99 -36.07 29.34
C ARG A 291 -18.65 -36.50 30.74
N LYS A 292 -17.79 -35.77 31.46
CA LYS A 292 -17.43 -36.10 32.86
C LYS A 292 -18.66 -35.99 33.77
N TYR A 293 -19.46 -34.94 33.68
CA TYR A 293 -20.68 -34.81 34.51
C TYR A 293 -21.71 -35.85 34.13
N SER A 294 -21.93 -36.16 32.86
CA SER A 294 -22.84 -37.21 32.43
C SER A 294 -22.45 -38.58 33.00
N SER A 295 -21.14 -38.94 32.98
CA SER A 295 -20.67 -40.18 33.59
C SER A 295 -20.88 -40.22 35.07
N GLN A 296 -20.60 -39.13 35.81
CA GLN A 296 -20.84 -39.06 37.25
C GLN A 296 -22.32 -39.18 37.61
N VAL A 297 -23.21 -38.54 36.83
CA VAL A 297 -24.65 -38.65 37.04
C VAL A 297 -25.12 -40.07 36.79
N THR A 298 -24.65 -40.74 35.74
CA THR A 298 -25.00 -42.11 35.44
C THR A 298 -24.59 -43.06 36.61
N GLU A 299 -23.36 -42.92 37.07
CA GLU A 299 -22.82 -43.72 38.18
C GLU A 299 -23.66 -43.52 39.48
N LEU A 300 -24.02 -42.25 39.78
CA LEU A 300 -24.81 -41.93 40.95
C LEU A 300 -26.26 -42.48 40.86
N VAL A 301 -26.84 -42.49 39.65
CA VAL A 301 -28.15 -43.07 39.39
C VAL A 301 -28.10 -44.60 39.57
N GLU A 302 -27.09 -45.25 39.04
CA GLU A 302 -26.88 -46.71 39.21
C GLU A 302 -26.66 -47.10 40.67
N GLU A 303 -25.84 -46.36 41.45
CA GLU A 303 -25.69 -46.57 42.90
C GLU A 303 -27.02 -46.42 43.65
N ARG A 304 -27.78 -45.37 43.36
CA ARG A 304 -29.09 -45.18 43.99
C ARG A 304 -30.06 -46.27 43.63
N GLN A 305 -30.09 -46.74 42.40
CA GLN A 305 -30.94 -47.89 42.02
C GLN A 305 -30.55 -49.18 42.73
N ALA A 306 -29.21 -49.45 42.83
CA ALA A 306 -28.72 -50.61 43.54
C ALA A 306 -29.04 -50.56 45.04
N LEU A 307 -28.90 -49.38 45.69
CA LEU A 307 -29.28 -49.21 47.10
C LEU A 307 -30.78 -49.36 47.29
N PHE A 308 -31.61 -48.78 46.40
CA PHE A 308 -33.06 -48.95 46.47
C PHE A 308 -33.48 -50.42 46.34
N LYS A 309 -32.91 -51.13 45.35
CA LYS A 309 -33.15 -52.56 45.14
C LYS A 309 -32.75 -53.38 46.36
N LYS A 310 -31.57 -53.14 46.94
CA LYS A 310 -31.10 -53.84 48.16
C LYS A 310 -31.99 -53.58 49.40
N ALA A 311 -32.42 -52.32 49.57
CA ALA A 311 -33.35 -51.97 50.68
C ALA A 311 -34.72 -52.61 50.49
N THR A 312 -35.21 -52.71 49.26
CA THR A 312 -36.51 -53.30 48.96
C THR A 312 -36.45 -54.84 49.10
N GLU A 313 -35.33 -55.48 48.65
CA GLU A 313 -35.10 -56.93 48.85
C GLU A 313 -35.07 -57.35 50.33
N GLN A 314 -34.71 -56.44 51.27
CA GLN A 314 -34.74 -56.69 52.71
C GLN A 314 -36.13 -56.60 53.34
N LEU A 315 -37.04 -55.93 52.68
CA LEU A 315 -38.40 -55.65 53.19
C LEU A 315 -39.45 -56.64 52.64
N TYR A 316 -39.17 -57.27 51.51
CA TYR A 316 -40.11 -58.17 50.84
C TYR A 316 -39.49 -59.52 50.52
N ASP A 317 -40.22 -60.58 50.65
CA ASP A 317 -39.79 -61.93 50.34
C ASP A 317 -39.55 -62.21 48.87
N SER A 318 -40.24 -61.46 48.03
CA SER A 318 -40.10 -61.53 46.56
C SER A 318 -40.51 -60.22 45.92
N ILE A 319 -39.73 -59.75 44.90
CA ILE A 319 -40.00 -58.57 44.11
C ILE A 319 -40.09 -58.97 42.66
N TYR A 320 -41.11 -58.52 41.98
CA TYR A 320 -41.33 -58.79 40.56
C TYR A 320 -41.40 -57.49 39.79
N GLU A 321 -40.62 -57.42 38.72
CA GLU A 321 -40.55 -56.26 37.85
C GLU A 321 -41.40 -56.47 36.59
N LEU A 322 -42.23 -55.47 36.27
CA LEU A 322 -43.15 -55.52 35.15
C LEU A 322 -43.02 -54.30 34.25
N ASN A 323 -43.03 -54.51 32.96
CA ASN A 323 -43.08 -53.44 32.01
C ASN A 323 -44.55 -53.23 31.52
N LEU A 324 -45.24 -52.30 32.16
CA LEU A 324 -46.62 -52.04 31.84
C LEU A 324 -46.85 -51.53 30.41
N THR A 325 -45.91 -50.74 29.88
CA THR A 325 -46.00 -50.21 28.50
C THR A 325 -45.90 -51.33 27.46
N LYS A 326 -45.03 -52.33 27.73
CA LYS A 326 -44.81 -53.45 26.79
C LYS A 326 -45.65 -54.69 27.17
N ASN A 327 -46.44 -54.58 28.21
CA ASN A 327 -47.26 -55.69 28.72
C ASN A 327 -46.47 -56.98 28.88
N SER A 328 -45.31 -56.89 29.55
CA SER A 328 -44.34 -58.00 29.66
C SER A 328 -43.65 -58.09 31.04
N TYR A 329 -43.12 -59.21 31.36
CA TYR A 329 -42.30 -59.44 32.55
C TYR A 329 -40.90 -58.94 32.34
N VAL A 330 -40.25 -58.45 33.43
CA VAL A 330 -38.87 -57.95 33.40
C VAL A 330 -38.04 -58.86 34.34
N GLY A 331 -36.96 -59.39 33.83
CA GLY A 331 -36.01 -60.19 34.55
C GLY A 331 -36.42 -61.68 34.67
N LYS A 332 -35.38 -62.55 34.73
CA LYS A 332 -35.56 -64.00 34.78
C LYS A 332 -36.40 -64.49 35.98
N GLN A 333 -36.20 -63.91 37.11
CA GLN A 333 -36.89 -64.30 38.33
C GLN A 333 -38.43 -64.06 38.24
N THR A 334 -38.83 -62.91 37.69
CA THR A 334 -40.21 -62.61 37.43
C THR A 334 -40.81 -63.56 36.40
N GLU A 335 -40.10 -63.80 35.33
CA GLU A 335 -40.53 -64.72 34.24
C GLU A 335 -40.65 -66.17 34.70
N GLU A 336 -39.69 -66.63 35.45
CA GLU A 336 -39.73 -67.99 36.05
C GLU A 336 -40.87 -68.14 37.05
N TYR A 337 -41.14 -67.14 37.87
CA TYR A 337 -42.27 -67.17 38.83
C TYR A 337 -43.60 -67.26 38.09
N PHE A 338 -43.83 -66.37 37.14
CA PHE A 338 -45.08 -66.39 36.36
C PHE A 338 -45.22 -67.71 35.57
N LYS A 339 -44.10 -68.23 35.05
CA LYS A 339 -44.09 -69.56 34.40
C LYS A 339 -44.44 -70.66 35.32
N SER A 340 -43.98 -70.63 36.58
CA SER A 340 -44.27 -71.67 37.61
C SER A 340 -45.78 -71.66 37.98
N LEU A 341 -46.46 -70.59 37.78
CA LEU A 341 -47.89 -70.42 38.01
C LEU A 341 -48.74 -70.67 36.75
N GLY A 342 -48.15 -71.19 35.72
CA GLY A 342 -48.83 -71.54 34.48
C GLY A 342 -49.11 -70.32 33.53
N ALA A 343 -48.51 -69.10 33.85
CA ALA A 343 -48.66 -67.90 33.06
C ALA A 343 -47.45 -67.64 32.13
N GLY A 344 -46.55 -68.58 31.99
CA GLY A 344 -45.34 -68.42 31.17
C GLY A 344 -45.68 -68.25 29.73
N GLY A 345 -45.09 -67.19 29.09
CA GLY A 345 -45.28 -66.84 27.68
C GLY A 345 -46.59 -66.06 27.37
N LEU A 346 -47.42 -65.79 28.39
CA LEU A 346 -48.58 -64.92 28.22
C LEU A 346 -48.20 -63.45 28.46
N PRO A 347 -48.88 -62.52 27.80
CA PRO A 347 -48.79 -61.10 28.18
C PRO A 347 -49.14 -60.90 29.67
N PHE A 348 -48.56 -59.85 30.29
CA PHE A 348 -48.71 -59.64 31.77
C PHE A 348 -50.17 -59.55 32.22
N ASP A 349 -51.04 -58.85 31.51
CA ASP A 349 -52.46 -58.72 31.81
C ASP A 349 -53.19 -60.06 31.83
N GLN A 350 -52.86 -60.95 30.87
CA GLN A 350 -53.40 -62.32 30.83
C GLN A 350 -52.81 -63.20 31.95
N GLY A 351 -51.51 -63.02 32.21
CA GLY A 351 -50.82 -63.72 33.33
C GLY A 351 -51.40 -63.41 34.69
N LEU A 352 -51.79 -62.15 34.91
CA LEU A 352 -52.54 -61.73 36.12
C LEU A 352 -53.86 -62.48 36.34
N CYS A 353 -54.58 -62.66 35.27
CA CYS A 353 -55.82 -63.41 35.36
C CYS A 353 -55.60 -64.89 35.73
N VAL A 354 -54.50 -65.51 35.26
CA VAL A 354 -54.11 -66.88 35.65
C VAL A 354 -53.74 -66.93 37.13
N ILE A 355 -52.92 -65.99 37.60
CA ILE A 355 -52.57 -65.90 39.02
C ILE A 355 -53.81 -65.67 39.90
N ALA A 356 -54.68 -64.76 39.50
CA ALA A 356 -55.89 -64.51 40.23
C ALA A 356 -56.76 -65.76 40.40
N ARG A 357 -56.82 -66.60 39.38
CA ARG A 357 -57.53 -67.86 39.36
C ARG A 357 -56.91 -68.89 40.31
N GLU A 358 -55.60 -69.03 40.26
CA GLU A 358 -54.85 -70.10 40.97
C GLU A 358 -54.54 -69.76 42.42
N GLN A 359 -54.30 -68.50 42.74
CA GLN A 359 -53.76 -68.05 44.00
C GLN A 359 -54.75 -67.20 44.86
N ILE A 360 -55.79 -66.66 44.26
CA ILE A 360 -56.70 -65.70 44.92
C ILE A 360 -58.11 -66.32 45.07
N LYS A 361 -58.65 -66.24 46.26
CA LYS A 361 -60.06 -66.70 46.51
C LYS A 361 -61.02 -65.96 45.58
N GLU A 362 -62.05 -66.63 45.12
CA GLU A 362 -63.00 -66.19 44.16
C GLU A 362 -63.55 -64.78 44.41
N GLU A 363 -63.94 -64.50 45.66
CA GLU A 363 -64.47 -63.21 46.14
C GLU A 363 -63.49 -62.03 46.00
N PHE A 364 -62.16 -62.23 45.85
CA PHE A 364 -61.13 -61.18 45.78
C PHE A 364 -60.48 -61.11 44.40
N ARG A 365 -60.80 -61.94 43.46
CA ARG A 365 -60.13 -62.05 42.12
C ARG A 365 -60.31 -60.80 41.29
N GLU A 366 -61.52 -60.24 41.24
CA GLU A 366 -61.81 -59.01 40.49
C GLU A 366 -61.03 -57.81 41.06
N GLY A 367 -61.05 -57.67 42.38
CA GLY A 367 -60.28 -56.63 43.05
C GLY A 367 -58.77 -56.72 42.81
N TYR A 368 -58.23 -57.97 42.82
CA TYR A 368 -56.81 -58.19 42.58
C TYR A 368 -56.42 -57.78 41.16
N VAL A 369 -57.16 -58.22 40.15
CA VAL A 369 -56.83 -57.85 38.74
C VAL A 369 -56.99 -56.34 38.50
N SER A 370 -58.00 -55.73 39.08
CA SER A 370 -58.23 -54.28 38.93
C SER A 370 -57.18 -53.36 39.57
N MET A 371 -56.31 -53.90 40.45
CA MET A 371 -55.18 -53.13 41.02
C MET A 371 -54.04 -52.95 40.01
N PHE A 372 -54.00 -53.74 38.95
CA PHE A 372 -52.89 -53.76 37.98
C PHE A 372 -53.34 -53.46 36.56
N THR A 373 -54.58 -53.29 36.29
CA THR A 373 -55.16 -52.91 35.03
C THR A 373 -55.79 -51.52 35.10
#